data_089a46f05774e4cba1892b882b784f1d
#
_entry.id   089a46f05774e4cba1892b882b784f1d
#
_cell.length_a   1.000
_cell.length_b   1.000
_cell.length_c   1.000
_cell.angle_alpha   90.00
_cell.angle_beta   90.00
_cell.angle_gamma   90.00
#
_symmetry.space_group_name_H-M   'P 1'
#
loop_
_entity.id
_entity.type
_entity.pdbx_description
1 polymer ?
#
loop_
_entity_poly.entity_id
_entity_poly.type
_entity_poly.pdbx_seq_one_letter_code
_entity_poly.pdbx_strand_id
1 'polypeptide(L)'
;MKSIYTLIIILIISSKLYSAELISEGAGNFSQLEIILSDDSKVSTFKTEGTFKNNIGKYGSFLCIGFIDRNSNGEIKKLENTCESIDQNGIKTWIKGSRSKSDIKAGVGESYIIDSTSKHNKILIGTKCKYAVNYVRDLSFSRRVCKINDLDFEKLKSN
;
A
#
# COMPACT_ATOMS: atom_id res chain seq x y z
N MET A 1 5.06 33.36 -40.91
CA MET A 1 5.26 33.73 -39.50
C MET A 1 4.13 33.21 -38.55
N LYS A 2 2.88 33.05 -38.96
CA LYS A 2 1.79 32.54 -38.10
C LYS A 2 1.99 31.09 -37.63
N SER A 3 2.70 30.23 -38.40
CA SER A 3 2.88 28.81 -38.05
C SER A 3 3.87 28.56 -36.92
N ILE A 4 4.84 29.45 -36.68
CA ILE A 4 5.86 29.30 -35.60
C ILE A 4 5.27 29.58 -34.24
N TYR A 5 4.35 30.52 -34.13
CA TYR A 5 3.68 30.83 -32.83
C TYR A 5 2.77 29.70 -32.33
N THR A 6 2.14 28.97 -33.24
CA THR A 6 1.28 27.82 -32.87
C THR A 6 2.12 26.66 -32.30
N LEU A 7 3.34 26.44 -32.81
CA LEU A 7 4.23 25.38 -32.32
C LEU A 7 4.80 25.70 -30.94
N ILE A 8 5.07 26.97 -30.64
CA ILE A 8 5.60 27.41 -29.35
C ILE A 8 4.53 27.28 -28.26
N ILE A 9 3.26 27.56 -28.57
CA ILE A 9 2.15 27.43 -27.57
C ILE A 9 1.91 25.97 -27.22
N ILE A 10 2.06 25.01 -28.14
CA ILE A 10 1.93 23.57 -27.85
C ILE A 10 3.07 23.05 -26.96
N LEU A 11 4.27 23.61 -27.04
CA LEU A 11 5.38 23.23 -26.16
C LEU A 11 5.25 23.72 -24.71
N ILE A 12 4.47 24.76 -24.47
CA ILE A 12 4.29 25.33 -23.11
C ILE A 12 3.22 24.57 -22.32
N ILE A 13 2.33 23.81 -22.98
CA ILE A 13 1.24 23.04 -22.33
C ILE A 13 1.69 21.62 -21.93
N SER A 14 2.95 21.24 -22.11
CA SER A 14 3.50 20.09 -21.43
C SER A 14 3.61 20.40 -19.93
N SER A 15 2.47 20.59 -19.28
CA SER A 15 2.35 20.59 -17.82
C SER A 15 2.99 19.30 -17.34
N LYS A 16 4.16 19.40 -16.74
CA LYS A 16 4.75 18.29 -16.00
C LYS A 16 3.69 17.85 -15.02
N LEU A 17 3.05 16.71 -15.28
CA LEU A 17 2.25 16.02 -14.26
C LEU A 17 3.25 15.64 -13.15
N TYR A 18 3.47 16.55 -12.23
CA TYR A 18 4.18 16.24 -11.00
C TYR A 18 3.35 15.21 -10.25
N SER A 19 3.97 14.11 -9.90
CA SER A 19 3.37 13.06 -9.12
C SER A 19 4.05 13.04 -7.77
N ALA A 20 3.33 13.52 -6.76
CA ALA A 20 3.78 13.42 -5.37
C ALA A 20 3.71 11.96 -4.89
N GLU A 21 4.52 11.62 -3.92
CA GLU A 21 4.52 10.31 -3.29
C GLU A 21 3.96 10.41 -1.87
N LEU A 22 2.83 9.73 -1.65
CA LEU A 22 2.35 9.46 -0.29
C LEU A 22 3.07 8.21 0.22
N ILE A 23 3.96 8.40 1.19
CA ILE A 23 4.77 7.35 1.78
C ILE A 23 4.23 7.03 3.17
N SER A 24 3.92 5.76 3.42
CA SER A 24 3.53 5.26 4.75
C SER A 24 4.49 4.19 5.19
N GLU A 25 4.97 4.28 6.42
CA GLU A 25 5.83 3.30 7.07
C GLU A 25 5.10 2.72 8.28
N GLY A 26 5.20 1.42 8.47
CA GLY A 26 4.54 0.71 9.58
C GLY A 26 5.44 -0.33 10.20
N ALA A 27 5.22 -0.56 11.49
CA ALA A 27 5.84 -1.65 12.24
C ALA A 27 4.77 -2.33 13.11
N GLY A 28 4.82 -3.65 13.22
CA GLY A 28 3.82 -4.38 13.98
C GLY A 28 4.18 -5.84 14.21
N ASN A 29 3.37 -6.49 15.03
CA ASN A 29 3.47 -7.92 15.31
C ASN A 29 2.83 -8.71 14.18
N PHE A 30 3.49 -9.78 13.77
CA PHE A 30 3.02 -10.74 12.77
C PHE A 30 2.74 -12.07 13.45
N SER A 31 1.58 -12.65 13.16
CA SER A 31 1.22 -14.01 13.56
C SER A 31 0.57 -14.74 12.39
N GLN A 32 0.74 -16.06 12.35
CA GLN A 32 0.21 -16.88 11.26
C GLN A 32 -0.24 -18.24 11.80
N LEU A 33 -1.31 -18.77 11.19
CA LEU A 33 -1.75 -20.15 11.32
C LEU A 33 -1.54 -20.84 9.98
N GLU A 34 -0.91 -22.01 10.00
CA GLU A 34 -0.50 -22.73 8.78
C GLU A 34 -1.05 -24.16 8.80
N ILE A 35 -1.52 -24.61 7.64
CA ILE A 35 -1.89 -26.01 7.36
C ILE A 35 -0.97 -26.50 6.24
N ILE A 36 -0.34 -27.65 6.48
CA ILE A 36 0.49 -28.35 5.48
C ILE A 36 -0.39 -29.42 4.81
N LEU A 37 -0.43 -29.39 3.49
CA LEU A 37 -1.19 -30.35 2.70
C LEU A 37 -0.34 -31.61 2.38
N SER A 38 -0.97 -32.66 1.84
CA SER A 38 -0.31 -33.95 1.56
C SER A 38 0.78 -33.87 0.48
N ASP A 39 0.81 -32.82 -0.31
CA ASP A 39 1.82 -32.52 -1.32
C ASP A 39 2.91 -31.54 -0.83
N ASP A 40 3.01 -31.33 0.49
CA ASP A 40 3.89 -30.36 1.15
C ASP A 40 3.62 -28.90 0.80
N SER A 41 2.57 -28.60 0.05
CA SER A 41 2.12 -27.23 -0.13
C SER A 41 1.48 -26.69 1.15
N LYS A 42 1.41 -25.37 1.31
CA LYS A 42 1.02 -24.74 2.55
C LYS A 42 -0.02 -23.66 2.33
N VAL A 43 -1.02 -23.69 3.17
CA VAL A 43 -2.07 -22.68 3.23
C VAL A 43 -2.03 -22.00 4.58
N SER A 44 -1.98 -20.69 4.62
CA SER A 44 -1.91 -19.94 5.89
C SER A 44 -2.85 -18.76 5.88
N THR A 45 -3.39 -18.47 7.05
CA THR A 45 -3.96 -17.16 7.38
C THR A 45 -2.97 -16.41 8.24
N PHE A 46 -2.94 -15.08 8.11
CA PHE A 46 -2.07 -14.25 8.95
C PHE A 46 -2.79 -13.01 9.47
N LYS A 47 -2.28 -12.52 10.58
CA LYS A 47 -2.64 -11.25 11.19
C LYS A 47 -1.37 -10.42 11.36
N THR A 48 -1.46 -9.13 11.02
CA THR A 48 -0.43 -8.15 11.38
C THR A 48 -1.11 -6.96 12.02
N GLU A 49 -0.68 -6.56 13.20
CA GLU A 49 -1.20 -5.39 13.90
C GLU A 49 -0.07 -4.54 14.43
N GLY A 50 -0.22 -3.22 14.37
CA GLY A 50 0.83 -2.31 14.79
C GLY A 50 0.51 -0.85 14.55
N THR A 51 1.56 -0.06 14.38
CA THR A 51 1.48 1.39 14.18
C THR A 51 2.04 1.79 12.84
N PHE A 52 1.56 2.92 12.33
CA PHE A 52 2.08 3.53 11.11
C PHE A 52 2.29 5.02 11.28
N LYS A 53 3.13 5.58 10.42
CA LYS A 53 3.26 7.01 10.15
C LYS A 53 3.37 7.24 8.66
N ASN A 54 3.07 8.44 8.19
CA ASN A 54 3.27 8.83 6.80
C ASN A 54 3.94 10.20 6.67
N ASN A 55 4.36 10.53 5.45
CA ASN A 55 5.10 11.75 5.15
C ASN A 55 4.24 13.04 5.10
N ILE A 56 2.93 12.94 5.36
CA ILE A 56 2.04 14.09 5.55
C ILE A 56 1.65 14.28 7.03
N GLY A 57 2.38 13.65 7.96
CA GLY A 57 2.17 13.83 9.40
C GLY A 57 1.04 13.02 10.02
N LYS A 58 0.39 12.11 9.28
CA LYS A 58 -0.59 11.20 9.87
C LYS A 58 0.13 9.99 10.47
N TYR A 59 -0.34 9.56 11.63
CA TYR A 59 0.11 8.37 12.35
C TYR A 59 -1.08 7.69 13.04
N GLY A 60 -0.93 6.42 13.41
CA GLY A 60 -2.00 5.69 14.06
C GLY A 60 -1.72 4.20 14.13
N SER A 61 -2.79 3.40 14.20
CA SER A 61 -2.72 1.95 14.24
C SER A 61 -3.25 1.31 12.97
N PHE A 62 -2.83 0.08 12.72
CA PHE A 62 -3.38 -0.74 11.66
C PHE A 62 -3.59 -2.18 12.10
N LEU A 63 -4.53 -2.84 11.44
CA LEU A 63 -4.78 -4.27 11.50
C LEU A 63 -4.90 -4.80 10.08
N CYS A 64 -4.10 -5.80 9.73
CA CYS A 64 -4.18 -6.54 8.47
C CYS A 64 -4.52 -8.00 8.74
N ILE A 65 -5.44 -8.54 7.96
CA ILE A 65 -5.76 -9.98 7.92
C ILE A 65 -5.57 -10.44 6.48
N GLY A 66 -4.95 -11.60 6.30
CA GLY A 66 -4.68 -12.10 4.98
C GLY A 66 -4.52 -13.60 4.89
N PHE A 67 -4.30 -14.03 3.66
CA PHE A 67 -4.16 -15.41 3.26
C PHE A 67 -2.92 -15.58 2.38
N ILE A 68 -2.20 -16.69 2.59
CA ILE A 68 -1.02 -17.04 1.81
C ILE A 68 -1.16 -18.48 1.34
N ASP A 69 -0.99 -18.70 0.05
CA ASP A 69 -0.85 -20.01 -0.58
C ASP A 69 0.58 -20.17 -1.09
N ARG A 70 1.23 -21.29 -0.71
CA ARG A 70 2.60 -21.63 -1.12
C ARG A 70 2.62 -23.01 -1.76
N ASN A 71 3.50 -23.19 -2.76
CA ASN A 71 3.80 -24.52 -3.29
C ASN A 71 4.70 -25.31 -2.31
N SER A 72 4.96 -26.58 -2.63
CA SER A 72 5.86 -27.47 -1.87
C SER A 72 7.29 -26.94 -1.73
N ASN A 73 7.75 -26.08 -2.64
CA ASN A 73 9.05 -25.42 -2.56
C ASN A 73 9.05 -24.15 -1.67
N GLY A 74 7.90 -23.80 -1.07
CA GLY A 74 7.75 -22.60 -0.23
C GLY A 74 7.53 -21.29 -0.98
N GLU A 75 7.46 -21.31 -2.31
CA GLU A 75 7.20 -20.12 -3.11
C GLU A 75 5.75 -19.67 -2.97
N ILE A 76 5.52 -18.39 -2.83
CA ILE A 76 4.18 -17.81 -2.75
C ILE A 76 3.51 -17.90 -4.13
N LYS A 77 2.45 -18.67 -4.22
CA LYS A 77 1.52 -18.68 -5.36
C LYS A 77 0.57 -17.49 -5.29
N LYS A 78 0.04 -17.23 -4.10
CA LYS A 78 -0.94 -16.18 -3.87
C LYS A 78 -0.77 -15.62 -2.46
N LEU A 79 -0.82 -14.28 -2.34
CA LEU A 79 -0.98 -13.58 -1.08
C LEU A 79 -2.01 -12.47 -1.30
N GLU A 80 -3.02 -12.44 -0.45
CA GLU A 80 -4.02 -11.37 -0.41
C GLU A 80 -4.22 -10.94 1.03
N ASN A 81 -4.43 -9.65 1.24
CA ASN A 81 -4.78 -9.13 2.55
C ASN A 81 -5.76 -7.96 2.44
N THR A 82 -6.44 -7.71 3.54
CA THR A 82 -7.20 -6.49 3.76
C THR A 82 -6.73 -5.89 5.08
N CYS A 83 -6.45 -4.59 5.05
CA CYS A 83 -6.00 -3.83 6.21
C CYS A 83 -7.01 -2.72 6.52
N GLU A 84 -7.28 -2.51 7.79
CA GLU A 84 -7.88 -1.30 8.34
C GLU A 84 -6.77 -0.49 9.00
N SER A 85 -6.68 0.80 8.72
CA SER A 85 -5.85 1.76 9.45
C SER A 85 -6.73 2.83 10.09
N ILE A 86 -6.38 3.27 11.29
CA ILE A 86 -7.06 4.32 12.04
C ILE A 86 -6.02 5.37 12.40
N ASP A 87 -6.19 6.60 11.93
CA ASP A 87 -5.26 7.68 12.23
C ASP A 87 -5.54 8.35 13.59
N GLN A 88 -4.70 9.30 14.00
CA GLN A 88 -4.80 10.05 15.25
C GLN A 88 -6.13 10.83 15.40
N ASN A 89 -6.85 11.04 14.31
CA ASN A 89 -8.16 11.72 14.28
C ASN A 89 -9.33 10.75 14.23
N GLY A 90 -9.06 9.42 14.35
CA GLY A 90 -10.07 8.36 14.26
C GLY A 90 -10.58 8.08 12.83
N ILE A 91 -9.91 8.63 11.82
CA ILE A 91 -10.25 8.38 10.42
C ILE A 91 -9.79 6.98 10.03
N LYS A 92 -10.74 6.17 9.55
CA LYS A 92 -10.48 4.83 9.04
C LYS A 92 -10.20 4.85 7.54
N THR A 93 -9.25 4.03 7.12
CA THR A 93 -8.94 3.77 5.71
C THR A 93 -8.74 2.27 5.51
N TRP A 94 -9.41 1.70 4.53
CA TRP A 94 -9.28 0.30 4.17
C TRP A 94 -8.45 0.12 2.91
N ILE A 95 -7.59 -0.88 2.97
CA ILE A 95 -6.58 -1.14 1.94
C ILE A 95 -6.62 -2.62 1.61
N LYS A 96 -6.65 -2.96 0.33
CA LYS A 96 -6.47 -4.33 -0.14
C LYS A 96 -5.08 -4.47 -0.74
N GLY A 97 -4.35 -5.48 -0.33
CA GLY A 97 -3.01 -5.80 -0.84
C GLY A 97 -2.97 -7.17 -1.50
N SER A 98 -2.07 -7.33 -2.45
CA SER A 98 -1.81 -8.60 -3.10
C SER A 98 -0.34 -8.75 -3.47
N ARG A 99 0.11 -10.00 -3.54
CA ARG A 99 1.44 -10.39 -4.00
C ARG A 99 1.38 -11.73 -4.69
N SER A 100 2.07 -11.83 -5.81
CA SER A 100 2.33 -13.07 -6.51
C SER A 100 3.83 -13.19 -6.78
N LYS A 101 4.40 -14.40 -6.69
CA LYS A 101 5.79 -14.71 -7.03
C LYS A 101 6.81 -13.84 -6.30
N SER A 102 6.96 -14.01 -4.98
CA SER A 102 8.07 -13.39 -4.24
C SER A 102 8.36 -14.11 -2.93
N ASP A 103 9.60 -13.96 -2.48
CA ASP A 103 10.03 -14.44 -1.17
C ASP A 103 9.19 -13.78 -0.06
N ILE A 104 8.81 -14.57 0.94
CA ILE A 104 8.04 -14.08 2.08
C ILE A 104 8.86 -13.16 2.98
N LYS A 105 10.17 -13.35 3.07
CA LYS A 105 11.04 -12.61 4.00
C LYS A 105 11.22 -11.14 3.62
N ALA A 106 11.24 -10.85 2.33
CA ALA A 106 11.33 -9.48 1.82
C ALA A 106 10.64 -9.41 0.46
N GLY A 107 9.38 -9.04 0.43
CA GLY A 107 8.64 -9.05 -0.81
C GLY A 107 8.00 -7.72 -1.13
N VAL A 108 7.93 -7.42 -2.40
CA VAL A 108 7.21 -6.26 -2.94
C VAL A 108 5.85 -6.73 -3.45
N GLY A 109 4.80 -5.99 -3.12
CA GLY A 109 3.45 -6.24 -3.61
C GLY A 109 2.77 -4.96 -4.07
N GLU A 110 1.54 -5.11 -4.52
CA GLU A 110 0.66 -4.01 -4.88
C GLU A 110 -0.49 -3.91 -3.88
N SER A 111 -0.95 -2.69 -3.64
CA SER A 111 -2.11 -2.44 -2.81
C SER A 111 -2.95 -1.31 -3.38
N TYR A 112 -4.24 -1.29 -3.04
CA TYR A 112 -5.13 -0.20 -3.40
C TYR A 112 -5.92 0.24 -2.17
N ILE A 113 -6.19 1.52 -2.10
CA ILE A 113 -7.13 2.06 -1.12
C ILE A 113 -8.53 1.76 -1.64
N ILE A 114 -9.34 1.06 -0.84
CA ILE A 114 -10.68 0.60 -1.25
C ILE A 114 -11.79 1.42 -0.63
N ASP A 115 -11.57 2.02 0.56
CA ASP A 115 -12.54 2.91 1.19
C ASP A 115 -11.88 3.79 2.27
N SER A 116 -12.58 4.84 2.71
CA SER A 116 -12.23 5.67 3.86
C SER A 116 -13.47 6.36 4.46
N THR A 117 -13.46 6.58 5.77
CA THR A 117 -14.48 7.38 6.46
C THR A 117 -14.35 8.89 6.18
N SER A 118 -13.18 9.36 5.79
CA SER A 118 -12.93 10.76 5.45
C SER A 118 -13.30 11.06 3.99
N LYS A 119 -14.10 12.11 3.76
CA LYS A 119 -14.38 12.61 2.40
C LYS A 119 -13.10 12.98 1.64
N HIS A 120 -12.10 13.52 2.33
CA HIS A 120 -10.81 13.90 1.75
C HIS A 120 -9.98 12.68 1.33
N ASN A 121 -9.94 11.64 2.16
CA ASN A 121 -9.22 10.42 1.82
C ASN A 121 -9.92 9.61 0.72
N LYS A 122 -11.21 9.84 0.46
CA LYS A 122 -11.95 9.17 -0.64
C LYS A 122 -11.38 9.49 -2.02
N ILE A 123 -10.66 10.60 -2.19
CA ILE A 123 -9.93 10.91 -3.43
C ILE A 123 -8.85 9.87 -3.75
N LEU A 124 -8.40 9.12 -2.74
CA LEU A 124 -7.40 8.06 -2.89
C LEU A 124 -8.00 6.70 -3.26
N ILE A 125 -9.33 6.54 -3.29
CA ILE A 125 -9.95 5.26 -3.63
C ILE A 125 -9.55 4.84 -5.04
N GLY A 126 -9.11 3.58 -5.18
CA GLY A 126 -8.57 3.06 -6.42
C GLY A 126 -7.09 3.40 -6.68
N THR A 127 -6.47 4.27 -5.86
CA THR A 127 -5.04 4.58 -6.01
C THR A 127 -4.21 3.32 -5.80
N LYS A 128 -3.39 3.01 -6.81
CA LYS A 128 -2.45 1.90 -6.81
C LYS A 128 -1.16 2.29 -6.12
N CYS A 129 -0.76 1.49 -5.14
CA CYS A 129 0.46 1.70 -4.36
C CYS A 129 1.34 0.47 -4.47
N LYS A 130 2.65 0.66 -4.36
CA LYS A 130 3.59 -0.43 -4.12
C LYS A 130 3.91 -0.52 -2.65
N TYR A 131 4.09 -1.73 -2.14
CA TYR A 131 4.54 -1.93 -0.77
C TYR A 131 5.68 -2.94 -0.70
N ALA A 132 6.51 -2.80 0.31
CA ALA A 132 7.51 -3.77 0.70
C ALA A 132 7.32 -4.11 2.18
N VAL A 133 7.52 -5.39 2.52
CA VAL A 133 7.47 -5.86 3.91
C VAL A 133 8.73 -6.67 4.19
N ASN A 134 9.36 -6.41 5.32
CA ASN A 134 10.45 -7.20 5.88
C ASN A 134 10.05 -7.76 7.24
N TYR A 135 10.45 -9.00 7.53
CA TYR A 135 10.14 -9.67 8.77
C TYR A 135 11.41 -9.94 9.56
N VAL A 136 11.37 -9.63 10.85
CA VAL A 136 12.45 -9.93 11.80
C VAL A 136 11.77 -10.64 12.98
N ARG A 137 11.89 -11.97 13.02
CA ARG A 137 11.13 -12.82 13.95
C ARG A 137 9.60 -12.56 13.80
N ASP A 138 8.93 -12.20 14.86
CA ASP A 138 7.50 -11.92 14.91
C ASP A 138 7.17 -10.45 14.58
N LEU A 139 8.17 -9.66 14.20
CA LEU A 139 7.99 -8.25 13.83
C LEU A 139 7.97 -8.10 12.31
N SER A 140 7.05 -7.29 11.82
CA SER A 140 6.97 -6.84 10.44
C SER A 140 7.28 -5.36 10.34
N PHE A 141 8.05 -5.00 9.33
CA PHE A 141 8.33 -3.61 8.94
C PHE A 141 7.85 -3.41 7.52
N SER A 142 7.01 -2.43 7.30
CA SER A 142 6.42 -2.19 5.99
C SER A 142 6.65 -0.76 5.52
N ARG A 143 6.80 -0.60 4.21
CA ARG A 143 6.79 0.70 3.54
C ARG A 143 5.86 0.61 2.35
N ARG A 144 4.96 1.58 2.23
CA ARG A 144 4.02 1.71 1.11
C ARG A 144 4.23 3.06 0.45
N VAL A 145 4.25 3.07 -0.88
CA VAL A 145 4.41 4.27 -1.71
C VAL A 145 3.26 4.33 -2.71
N CYS A 146 2.48 5.38 -2.65
CA CYS A 146 1.40 5.68 -3.59
C CYS A 146 1.76 6.92 -4.39
N LYS A 147 1.76 6.82 -5.71
CA LYS A 147 1.90 7.99 -6.58
C LYS A 147 0.53 8.63 -6.75
N ILE A 148 0.44 9.90 -6.40
CA ILE A 148 -0.79 10.71 -6.49
C ILE A 148 -0.48 12.05 -7.13
N ASN A 149 -1.47 12.73 -7.67
CA ASN A 149 -1.24 14.06 -8.21
C ASN A 149 -0.98 15.09 -7.10
N ASP A 150 -0.26 16.15 -7.42
CA ASP A 150 0.18 17.16 -6.45
C ASP A 150 -1.00 17.87 -5.77
N LEU A 151 -2.09 18.12 -6.50
CA LEU A 151 -3.27 18.78 -5.92
C LEU A 151 -3.93 17.93 -4.83
N ASP A 152 -4.04 16.62 -5.05
CA ASP A 152 -4.60 15.71 -4.06
C ASP A 152 -3.65 15.54 -2.87
N PHE A 153 -2.33 15.54 -3.12
CA PHE A 153 -1.33 15.49 -2.06
C PHE A 153 -1.44 16.71 -1.13
N GLU A 154 -1.56 17.92 -1.69
CA GLU A 154 -1.72 19.14 -0.87
C GLU A 154 -3.06 19.16 -0.12
N LYS A 155 -4.15 18.68 -0.72
CA LYS A 155 -5.44 18.52 -0.01
C LYS A 155 -5.34 17.56 1.19
N LEU A 156 -4.54 16.50 1.09
CA LEU A 156 -4.35 15.54 2.18
C LEU A 156 -3.54 16.12 3.34
N LYS A 157 -2.61 17.04 3.07
CA LYS A 157 -1.81 17.73 4.09
C LYS A 157 -2.61 18.73 4.89
N SER A 158 -3.58 19.38 4.27
CA SER A 158 -4.36 20.46 4.89
C SER A 158 -5.44 19.98 5.87
N ASN A 159 -5.50 18.66 6.15
CA ASN A 159 -6.46 18.01 7.07
C ASN A 159 -5.69 17.22 8.18
#